data_4448db0c26b96198bad1c90317b70ab6
#
_entry.id   4448db0c26b96198bad1c90317b70ab6
#
_cell.length_a   1.000
_cell.length_b   1.000
_cell.length_c   1.000
_cell.angle_alpha   90.00
_cell.angle_beta   90.00
_cell.angle_gamma   90.00
#
_symmetry.space_group_name_H-M   'P 1'
#
loop_
_entity.id
_entity.type
_entity.pdbx_description
1 polymer ?
#
loop_
_entity_poly.entity_id
_entity_poly.type
_entity_poly.pdbx_seq_one_letter_code
_entity_poly.pdbx_strand_id
1 'polypeptide(L)'
;MKNILLLSVGRRVELAQAFLAEIKSRDKAAKLLATEMNPEYSAACQVVNLAIKAPRVTDPTYIDFLLKTCAEERVGLVVPTIDTELLLLAQHRKQFESSGVHIVISDETLIQACRDKRLTADLFRQVGLDT
;
A
#
# COMPACT_ATOMS: atom_id res chain seq x y z
N MET A 1 -2.67 -3.44 -18.77
CA MET A 1 -2.92 -3.45 -17.30
C MET A 1 -2.57 -2.08 -16.75
N LYS A 2 -3.23 -1.60 -15.68
CA LYS A 2 -2.80 -0.40 -14.96
C LYS A 2 -1.56 -0.69 -14.11
N ASN A 3 -0.84 0.35 -13.73
CA ASN A 3 0.35 0.23 -12.89
C ASN A 3 0.00 -0.17 -11.45
N ILE A 4 0.98 -0.69 -10.72
CA ILE A 4 0.87 -1.08 -9.30
C ILE A 4 1.77 -0.15 -8.48
N LEU A 5 1.26 0.31 -7.33
CA LEU A 5 1.98 1.17 -6.40
C LEU A 5 2.13 0.48 -5.04
N LEU A 6 3.37 0.22 -4.64
CA LEU A 6 3.71 -0.22 -3.28
C LEU A 6 3.96 1.02 -2.41
N LEU A 7 3.35 1.08 -1.23
CA LEU A 7 3.55 2.19 -0.29
C LEU A 7 4.57 1.81 0.78
N SER A 8 5.41 2.77 1.15
CA SER A 8 6.40 2.66 2.24
C SER A 8 7.23 1.38 2.16
N VAL A 9 7.74 1.12 0.98
CA VAL A 9 8.29 -0.19 0.61
C VAL A 9 9.58 -0.57 1.37
N GLY A 10 10.35 0.40 1.83
CA GLY A 10 11.52 0.21 2.70
C GLY A 10 12.53 -0.81 2.16
N ARG A 11 12.72 -1.89 2.91
CA ARG A 11 13.66 -2.98 2.59
C ARG A 11 13.01 -4.21 1.95
N ARG A 12 11.77 -4.13 1.49
CA ARG A 12 10.99 -5.27 0.96
C ARG A 12 11.34 -5.58 -0.50
N VAL A 13 12.62 -5.84 -0.75
CA VAL A 13 13.17 -6.13 -2.09
C VAL A 13 12.51 -7.35 -2.71
N GLU A 14 12.39 -8.44 -1.95
CA GLU A 14 11.78 -9.69 -2.45
C GLU A 14 10.31 -9.51 -2.85
N LEU A 15 9.54 -8.74 -2.06
CA LEU A 15 8.17 -8.39 -2.40
C LEU A 15 8.13 -7.60 -3.73
N ALA A 16 8.96 -6.58 -3.86
CA ALA A 16 9.03 -5.79 -5.09
C ALA A 16 9.43 -6.64 -6.29
N GLN A 17 10.41 -7.53 -6.13
CA GLN A 17 10.84 -8.46 -7.19
C GLN A 17 9.74 -9.45 -7.60
N ALA A 18 8.96 -9.96 -6.63
CA ALA A 18 7.82 -10.84 -6.92
C ALA A 18 6.74 -10.11 -7.75
N PHE A 19 6.40 -8.87 -7.38
CA PHE A 19 5.49 -8.05 -8.19
C PHE A 19 6.02 -7.75 -9.58
N LEU A 20 7.31 -7.42 -9.70
CA LEU A 20 7.94 -7.18 -11.02
C LEU A 20 7.90 -8.41 -11.91
N ALA A 21 8.20 -9.59 -11.38
CA ALA A 21 8.16 -10.85 -12.13
C ALA A 21 6.75 -11.12 -12.65
N GLU A 22 5.73 -10.93 -11.80
CA GLU A 22 4.34 -11.17 -12.17
C GLU A 22 3.83 -10.13 -13.19
N ILE A 23 4.15 -8.84 -13.00
CA ILE A 23 3.82 -7.78 -13.96
C ILE A 23 4.42 -8.10 -15.33
N LYS A 24 5.71 -8.45 -15.36
CA LYS A 24 6.43 -8.75 -16.60
C LYS A 24 5.84 -9.96 -17.34
N SER A 25 5.30 -10.94 -16.62
CA SER A 25 4.66 -12.12 -17.21
C SER A 25 3.30 -11.79 -17.83
N ARG A 26 2.56 -10.83 -17.27
CA ARG A 26 1.19 -10.47 -17.67
C ARG A 26 1.12 -9.34 -18.68
N ASP A 27 1.86 -8.26 -18.42
CA ASP A 27 1.83 -7.06 -19.27
C ASP A 27 3.15 -6.30 -19.15
N LYS A 28 3.98 -6.44 -20.19
CA LYS A 28 5.31 -5.79 -20.25
C LYS A 28 5.27 -4.26 -20.24
N ALA A 29 4.11 -3.65 -20.52
CA ALA A 29 3.95 -2.20 -20.52
C ALA A 29 3.58 -1.64 -19.14
N ALA A 30 3.05 -2.48 -18.24
CA ALA A 30 2.72 -2.06 -16.88
C ALA A 30 4.00 -1.94 -16.01
N LYS A 31 3.94 -1.05 -15.05
CA LYS A 31 5.06 -0.69 -14.17
C LYS A 31 4.74 -0.97 -12.72
N LEU A 32 5.78 -1.28 -11.96
CA LEU A 32 5.77 -1.26 -10.51
C LEU A 32 6.36 0.06 -10.02
N LEU A 33 5.58 0.80 -9.23
CA LEU A 33 5.99 2.02 -8.58
C LEU A 33 6.11 1.79 -7.08
N ALA A 34 6.92 2.59 -6.41
CA ALA A 34 7.02 2.57 -4.95
C ALA A 34 7.09 3.98 -4.39
N THR A 35 6.47 4.21 -3.23
CA THR A 35 6.63 5.43 -2.46
C THR A 35 7.51 5.21 -1.24
N GLU A 36 8.30 6.21 -0.90
CA GLU A 36 9.12 6.30 0.31
C GLU A 36 9.37 7.76 0.70
N MET A 37 9.58 8.03 1.98
CA MET A 37 9.98 9.39 2.39
C MET A 37 11.36 9.76 1.86
N ASN A 38 12.27 8.79 1.88
CA ASN A 38 13.64 8.93 1.39
C ASN A 38 13.97 7.74 0.47
N PRO A 39 13.53 7.78 -0.80
CA PRO A 39 13.71 6.67 -1.75
C PRO A 39 15.17 6.24 -1.93
N GLU A 40 16.10 7.18 -1.78
CA GLU A 40 17.55 6.94 -1.90
C GLU A 40 18.10 5.99 -0.82
N TYR A 41 17.43 5.88 0.33
CA TYR A 41 17.81 4.95 1.41
C TYR A 41 16.98 3.66 1.43
N SER A 42 16.07 3.50 0.48
CA SER A 42 15.21 2.31 0.37
C SER A 42 15.78 1.32 -0.63
N ALA A 43 16.18 0.14 -0.15
CA ALA A 43 16.66 -0.92 -1.02
C ALA A 43 15.60 -1.35 -2.05
N ALA A 44 14.34 -1.42 -1.66
CA ALA A 44 13.26 -1.79 -2.56
C ALA A 44 12.99 -0.72 -3.62
N CYS A 45 13.19 0.56 -3.31
CA CYS A 45 13.10 1.63 -4.30
C CYS A 45 14.15 1.53 -5.42
N GLN A 46 15.27 0.84 -5.18
CA GLN A 46 16.33 0.68 -6.19
C GLN A 46 15.97 -0.37 -7.25
N VAL A 47 14.99 -1.22 -7.01
CA VAL A 47 14.61 -2.30 -7.94
C VAL A 47 13.30 -2.08 -8.68
N VAL A 48 12.47 -1.12 -8.26
CA VAL A 48 11.19 -0.79 -8.93
C VAL A 48 11.40 0.05 -10.20
N ASN A 49 10.36 0.14 -11.04
CA ASN A 49 10.44 0.95 -12.26
C ASN A 49 10.46 2.45 -11.97
N LEU A 50 9.79 2.89 -10.92
CA LEU A 50 9.74 4.30 -10.51
C LEU A 50 9.61 4.41 -8.99
N ALA A 51 10.58 5.06 -8.36
CA ALA A 51 10.54 5.43 -6.95
C ALA A 51 10.09 6.89 -6.80
N ILE A 52 9.13 7.13 -5.93
CA ILE A 52 8.49 8.42 -5.73
C ILE A 52 8.66 8.85 -4.28
N LYS A 53 9.19 10.06 -4.07
CA LYS A 53 9.28 10.65 -2.74
C LYS A 53 7.90 11.03 -2.23
N ALA A 54 7.51 10.50 -1.08
CA ALA A 54 6.22 10.75 -0.44
C ALA A 54 6.38 11.62 0.82
N PRO A 55 5.36 12.42 1.17
CA PRO A 55 5.28 13.04 2.49
C PRO A 55 5.12 11.96 3.57
N ARG A 56 5.22 12.36 4.83
CA ARG A 56 4.92 11.46 5.96
C ARG A 56 3.45 11.05 5.94
N VAL A 57 3.15 9.84 6.41
CA VAL A 57 1.77 9.33 6.55
C VAL A 57 0.90 10.26 7.42
N THR A 58 1.51 10.94 8.40
CA THR A 58 0.84 11.90 9.28
C THR A 58 0.66 13.30 8.66
N ASP A 59 1.20 13.54 7.48
CA ASP A 59 1.04 14.80 6.78
C ASP A 59 -0.41 14.92 6.25
N PRO A 60 -1.10 16.04 6.49
CA PRO A 60 -2.47 16.24 5.99
C PRO A 60 -2.61 16.10 4.47
N THR A 61 -1.53 16.30 3.72
CA THR A 61 -1.53 16.20 2.25
C THR A 61 -1.30 14.77 1.74
N TYR A 62 -1.09 13.79 2.62
CA TYR A 62 -0.68 12.44 2.23
C TYR A 62 -1.68 11.75 1.30
N ILE A 63 -2.98 11.81 1.62
CA ILE A 63 -4.02 11.19 0.80
C ILE A 63 -4.15 11.88 -0.56
N ASP A 64 -4.15 13.22 -0.58
CA ASP A 64 -4.21 13.97 -1.84
C ASP A 64 -2.99 13.69 -2.72
N PHE A 65 -1.80 13.58 -2.11
CA PHE A 65 -0.58 13.16 -2.80
C PHE A 65 -0.74 11.77 -3.44
N LEU A 66 -1.27 10.79 -2.71
CA LEU A 66 -1.48 9.44 -3.24
C LEU A 66 -2.50 9.42 -4.37
N LEU A 67 -3.63 10.11 -4.23
CA LEU A 67 -4.67 10.18 -5.27
C LEU A 67 -4.12 10.83 -6.54
N LYS A 68 -3.38 11.93 -6.40
CA LYS A 68 -2.71 12.60 -7.51
C LYS A 68 -1.71 11.66 -8.20
N THR A 69 -0.85 11.00 -7.42
CA THR A 69 0.13 10.03 -7.93
C THR A 69 -0.56 8.90 -8.68
N CYS A 70 -1.66 8.36 -8.13
CA CYS A 70 -2.42 7.30 -8.79
C CYS A 70 -2.99 7.75 -10.15
N ALA A 71 -3.46 8.99 -10.24
CA ALA A 71 -3.99 9.54 -11.49
C ALA A 71 -2.88 9.77 -12.53
N GLU A 72 -1.80 10.46 -12.14
CA GLU A 72 -0.68 10.80 -13.03
C GLU A 72 0.03 9.55 -13.56
N GLU A 73 0.24 8.55 -12.70
CA GLU A 73 0.95 7.32 -13.03
C GLU A 73 0.03 6.17 -13.47
N ARG A 74 -1.25 6.42 -13.68
CA ARG A 74 -2.23 5.41 -14.13
C ARG A 74 -2.24 4.15 -13.25
N VAL A 75 -2.17 4.34 -11.94
CA VAL A 75 -2.19 3.26 -10.95
C VAL A 75 -3.60 2.66 -10.87
N GLY A 76 -3.68 1.35 -10.77
CA GLY A 76 -4.94 0.62 -10.57
C GLY A 76 -4.98 -0.18 -9.29
N LEU A 77 -3.81 -0.46 -8.72
CA LEU A 77 -3.67 -1.22 -7.48
C LEU A 77 -2.68 -0.53 -6.55
N VAL A 78 -3.08 -0.31 -5.32
CA VAL A 78 -2.25 0.20 -4.23
C VAL A 78 -2.08 -0.87 -3.17
N VAL A 79 -0.84 -1.13 -2.78
CA VAL A 79 -0.48 -2.15 -1.79
C VAL A 79 0.30 -1.48 -0.66
N PRO A 80 -0.32 -1.21 0.50
CA PRO A 80 0.39 -0.71 1.68
C PRO A 80 1.28 -1.79 2.27
N THR A 81 2.41 -1.40 2.83
CA THR A 81 3.36 -2.36 3.42
C THR A 81 3.68 -2.09 4.88
N ILE A 82 3.10 -1.06 5.49
CA ILE A 82 3.25 -0.74 6.92
C ILE A 82 1.91 -0.50 7.60
N ASP A 83 1.82 -0.83 8.87
CA ASP A 83 0.56 -0.78 9.65
C ASP A 83 0.02 0.64 9.82
N THR A 84 0.91 1.63 9.90
CA THR A 84 0.54 3.02 10.14
C THR A 84 -0.28 3.65 9.03
N GLU A 85 -0.25 3.10 7.82
CA GLU A 85 -1.03 3.56 6.67
C GLU A 85 -2.45 2.97 6.61
N LEU A 86 -2.65 1.78 7.19
CA LEU A 86 -3.84 0.97 6.93
C LEU A 86 -5.14 1.68 7.32
N LEU A 87 -5.20 2.26 8.52
CA LEU A 87 -6.42 2.92 8.98
C LEU A 87 -6.75 4.15 8.15
N LEU A 88 -5.75 4.97 7.86
CA LEU A 88 -5.91 6.17 7.03
C LEU A 88 -6.42 5.81 5.64
N LEU A 89 -5.85 4.78 5.02
CA LEU A 89 -6.28 4.29 3.71
C LEU A 89 -7.69 3.71 3.75
N ALA A 90 -8.05 2.97 4.80
CA ALA A 90 -9.40 2.41 4.97
C ALA A 90 -10.46 3.51 5.05
N GLN A 91 -10.19 4.58 5.79
CA GLN A 91 -11.08 5.74 5.92
C GLN A 91 -11.30 6.49 4.60
N HIS A 92 -10.31 6.44 3.69
CA HIS A 92 -10.37 7.12 2.39
C HIS A 92 -10.62 6.14 1.22
N ARG A 93 -10.88 4.85 1.49
CA ARG A 93 -11.06 3.80 0.46
C ARG A 93 -11.99 4.22 -0.67
N LYS A 94 -13.15 4.80 -0.34
CA LYS A 94 -14.15 5.23 -1.34
C LYS A 94 -13.62 6.26 -2.34
N GLN A 95 -12.71 7.13 -1.92
CA GLN A 95 -12.10 8.13 -2.81
C GLN A 95 -11.22 7.45 -3.87
N PHE A 96 -10.42 6.45 -3.45
CA PHE A 96 -9.59 5.67 -4.36
C PHE A 96 -10.46 4.84 -5.32
N GLU A 97 -11.47 4.14 -4.81
CA GLU A 97 -12.39 3.33 -5.63
C GLU A 97 -13.12 4.18 -6.66
N SER A 98 -13.57 5.40 -6.29
CA SER A 98 -14.20 6.35 -7.23
C SER A 98 -13.27 6.78 -8.36
N SER A 99 -11.96 6.73 -8.13
CA SER A 99 -10.92 7.01 -9.12
C SER A 99 -10.48 5.75 -9.88
N GLY A 100 -11.12 4.60 -9.65
CA GLY A 100 -10.80 3.32 -10.28
C GLY A 100 -9.50 2.70 -9.77
N VAL A 101 -9.12 3.00 -8.52
CA VAL A 101 -7.95 2.47 -7.81
C VAL A 101 -8.41 1.53 -6.71
N HIS A 102 -7.92 0.29 -6.72
CA HIS A 102 -8.16 -0.67 -5.66
C HIS A 102 -7.02 -0.63 -4.64
N ILE A 103 -7.35 -0.62 -3.34
CA ILE A 103 -6.37 -0.73 -2.26
C ILE A 103 -6.48 -2.11 -1.61
N VAL A 104 -5.35 -2.79 -1.47
CA VAL A 104 -5.27 -4.12 -0.85
C VAL A 104 -5.24 -3.97 0.67
N ILE A 105 -6.40 -3.80 1.27
CA ILE A 105 -6.58 -3.68 2.73
C ILE A 105 -7.87 -4.37 3.18
N SER A 106 -7.91 -4.74 4.44
CA SER A 106 -9.13 -5.19 5.11
C SER A 106 -10.11 -4.02 5.35
N ASP A 107 -11.29 -4.30 5.89
CA ASP A 107 -12.20 -3.25 6.33
C ASP A 107 -11.66 -2.49 7.56
N GLU A 108 -12.20 -1.30 7.78
CA GLU A 108 -11.75 -0.41 8.86
C GLU A 108 -11.90 -1.05 10.24
N THR A 109 -12.99 -1.78 10.47
CA THR A 109 -13.28 -2.43 11.76
C THR A 109 -12.20 -3.47 12.11
N LEU A 110 -11.84 -4.30 11.12
CA LEU A 110 -10.79 -5.32 11.31
C LEU A 110 -9.43 -4.66 11.51
N ILE A 111 -9.11 -3.62 10.74
CA ILE A 111 -7.85 -2.87 10.90
C ILE A 111 -7.75 -2.27 12.30
N GLN A 112 -8.82 -1.65 12.81
CA GLN A 112 -8.84 -1.10 14.17
C GLN A 112 -8.65 -2.18 15.23
N ALA A 113 -9.34 -3.33 15.10
CA ALA A 113 -9.18 -4.45 16.01
C ALA A 113 -7.74 -5.00 16.02
N CYS A 114 -7.09 -5.08 14.86
CA CYS A 114 -5.71 -5.58 14.74
C CYS A 114 -4.64 -4.61 15.25
N ARG A 115 -4.96 -3.34 15.42
CA ARG A 115 -4.03 -2.33 15.96
C ARG A 115 -3.89 -2.38 17.48
N ASP A 116 -4.89 -2.91 18.20
CA ASP A 116 -4.84 -3.11 19.66
C ASP A 116 -4.75 -4.61 19.94
N LYS A 117 -3.66 -5.04 20.59
CA LYS A 117 -3.42 -6.45 20.92
C LYS A 117 -4.52 -7.06 21.78
N ARG A 118 -5.19 -6.25 22.62
CA ARG A 118 -6.32 -6.72 23.46
C ARG A 118 -7.53 -7.01 22.57
N LEU A 119 -7.86 -6.10 21.66
CA LEU A 119 -8.95 -6.28 20.69
C LEU A 119 -8.66 -7.43 19.73
N THR A 120 -7.43 -7.61 19.33
CA THR A 120 -6.99 -8.76 18.50
C THR A 120 -7.22 -10.07 19.26
N ALA A 121 -6.84 -10.14 20.53
CA ALA A 121 -7.06 -11.34 21.36
C ALA A 121 -8.55 -11.64 21.55
N ASP A 122 -9.39 -10.62 21.75
CA ASP A 122 -10.84 -10.78 21.84
C ASP A 122 -11.44 -11.27 20.52
N LEU A 123 -10.98 -10.73 19.38
CA LEU A 123 -11.38 -11.19 18.06
C LEU A 123 -11.03 -12.67 17.86
N PHE A 124 -9.82 -13.09 18.22
CA PHE A 124 -9.39 -14.49 18.11
C PHE A 124 -10.27 -15.41 18.96
N ARG A 125 -10.59 -15.04 20.20
CA ARG A 125 -11.51 -15.80 21.03
C ARG A 125 -12.90 -15.92 20.41
N GLN A 126 -13.42 -14.84 19.82
CA GLN A 126 -14.74 -14.85 19.15
C GLN A 126 -14.80 -15.81 17.96
N VAL A 127 -13.69 -15.97 17.23
CA VAL A 127 -13.61 -16.91 16.09
C VAL A 127 -13.07 -18.29 16.47
N GLY A 128 -12.89 -18.55 17.77
CA GLY A 128 -12.46 -19.86 18.26
C GLY A 128 -10.98 -20.18 18.07
N LEU A 129 -10.14 -19.15 17.94
CA LEU A 129 -8.69 -19.31 17.89
C LEU A 129 -8.09 -19.08 19.27
N ASP A 130 -7.18 -19.99 19.68
CA ASP A 130 -6.38 -19.82 20.89
C ASP A 130 -5.34 -18.71 20.70
N THR A 131 -5.14 -17.96 21.78
CA THR A 131 -4.19 -16.85 21.80
C THR A 131 -3.11 -17.07 22.86
#